data_d69d1e1033723165f67454e65e7bb6fd
#
_entry.id   d69d1e1033723165f67454e65e7bb6fd
#
_cell.length_a   1.000
_cell.length_b   1.000
_cell.length_c   1.000
_cell.angle_alpha   90.00
_cell.angle_beta   90.00
_cell.angle_gamma   90.00
#
_symmetry.space_group_name_H-M   'P 1'
#
loop_
_entity.id
_entity.type
_entity.pdbx_description
1 polymer ?
#
loop_
_entity_poly.entity_id
_entity_poly.type
_entity_poly.pdbx_seq_one_letter_code
_entity_poly.pdbx_strand_id
1 'polypeptide(L)'
;MKIIIAGAYAIGTHLARLLSRSNEEITLIDESEERLASIGSDCDLLTMLGKPTSLHILRDAGVADADLFIAVTPVESTNITASILAKNLGAKRTVARVDNPEYMDQQAQEFFKGLGISKLIYPEMLAAVDINNGLKMSWVRQRWDVHDGALVMLGIKLREGCEILNEPLKNISGPNDPYHVVAIKRGSDTIIPGGNDELKLYD
;
A
#
# COMPACT_ATOMS: atom_id res chain seq x y z
N MET A 1 16.31 3.56 -3.00
CA MET A 1 15.57 4.84 -2.95
C MET A 1 15.78 5.50 -1.59
N LYS A 2 15.79 6.84 -1.55
CA LYS A 2 15.80 7.55 -0.28
C LYS A 2 14.35 7.89 0.13
N ILE A 3 13.91 7.35 1.26
CA ILE A 3 12.54 7.47 1.75
C ILE A 3 12.55 8.14 3.13
N ILE A 4 11.78 9.20 3.29
CA ILE A 4 11.61 9.87 4.57
C ILE A 4 10.19 9.66 5.05
N ILE A 5 10.03 9.14 6.25
CA ILE A 5 8.74 8.89 6.89
C ILE A 5 8.60 9.86 8.08
N ALA A 6 7.53 10.62 8.11
CA ALA A 6 7.18 11.54 9.18
C ALA A 6 6.03 10.96 10.03
N GLY A 7 6.33 10.64 11.28
CA GLY A 7 5.44 10.04 12.27
C GLY A 7 5.78 8.59 12.60
N ALA A 8 6.28 8.32 13.81
CA ALA A 8 6.61 7.00 14.33
C ALA A 8 5.43 6.38 15.13
N TYR A 9 4.22 6.59 14.66
CA TYR A 9 3.01 5.91 15.14
C TYR A 9 2.83 4.56 14.43
N ALA A 10 1.74 3.84 14.68
CA ALA A 10 1.52 2.49 14.19
C ALA A 10 1.77 2.34 12.68
N ILE A 11 1.22 3.25 11.86
CA ILE A 11 1.39 3.20 10.40
C ILE A 11 2.85 3.46 10.01
N GLY A 12 3.47 4.52 10.53
CA GLY A 12 4.85 4.88 10.17
C GLY A 12 5.86 3.84 10.62
N THR A 13 5.70 3.31 11.83
CA THR A 13 6.55 2.24 12.38
C THR A 13 6.43 0.96 11.56
N HIS A 14 5.18 0.57 11.21
CA HIS A 14 4.97 -0.63 10.39
C HIS A 14 5.55 -0.47 9.00
N LEU A 15 5.34 0.69 8.37
CA LEU A 15 5.89 1.01 7.06
C LEU A 15 7.42 1.03 7.06
N ALA A 16 8.03 1.65 8.07
CA ALA A 16 9.48 1.67 8.24
C ALA A 16 10.07 0.25 8.35
N ARG A 17 9.42 -0.64 9.13
CA ARG A 17 9.84 -2.05 9.24
C ARG A 17 9.68 -2.84 7.95
N LEU A 18 8.62 -2.59 7.17
CA LEU A 18 8.43 -3.26 5.88
C LEU A 18 9.50 -2.82 4.88
N LEU A 19 9.77 -1.52 4.79
CA LEU A 19 10.70 -0.95 3.83
C LEU A 19 12.17 -1.21 4.20
N SER A 20 12.51 -1.32 5.49
CA SER A 20 13.88 -1.64 5.92
C SER A 20 14.38 -3.01 5.42
N ARG A 21 13.45 -3.89 5.00
CA ARG A 21 13.77 -5.20 4.39
C ARG A 21 14.08 -5.12 2.90
N SER A 22 13.89 -3.97 2.27
CA SER A 22 13.95 -3.80 0.82
C SER A 22 15.22 -3.09 0.32
N ASN A 23 16.28 -3.01 1.14
CA ASN A 23 17.54 -2.33 0.82
C ASN A 23 17.35 -0.86 0.40
N GLU A 24 16.42 -0.15 1.06
CA GLU A 24 16.12 1.26 0.85
C GLU A 24 16.72 2.11 1.98
N GLU A 25 17.16 3.31 1.68
CA GLU A 25 17.62 4.27 2.68
C GLU A 25 16.42 4.94 3.34
N ILE A 26 16.20 4.65 4.63
CA ILE A 26 15.01 5.12 5.34
C ILE A 26 15.41 6.05 6.47
N THR A 27 14.76 7.22 6.52
CA THR A 27 14.82 8.14 7.67
C THR A 27 13.42 8.28 8.27
N LEU A 28 13.31 8.04 9.58
CA LEU A 28 12.06 8.19 10.31
C LEU A 28 12.14 9.39 11.25
N ILE A 29 11.21 10.35 11.09
CA ILE A 29 11.15 11.58 11.89
C ILE A 29 9.96 11.50 12.84
N ASP A 30 10.18 11.78 14.13
CA ASP A 30 9.12 11.93 15.12
C ASP A 30 9.54 12.88 16.26
N GLU A 31 8.56 13.45 16.96
CA GLU A 31 8.78 14.34 18.11
C GLU A 31 9.04 13.59 19.43
N SER A 32 8.83 12.27 19.46
CA SER A 32 8.98 11.44 20.63
C SER A 32 10.18 10.51 20.50
N GLU A 33 11.15 10.70 21.37
CA GLU A 33 12.30 9.82 21.49
C GLU A 33 11.88 8.39 21.85
N GLU A 34 10.88 8.23 22.71
CA GLU A 34 10.35 6.93 23.10
C GLU A 34 9.79 6.17 21.91
N ARG A 35 9.02 6.82 21.03
CA ARG A 35 8.49 6.19 19.82
C ARG A 35 9.61 5.80 18.85
N LEU A 36 10.59 6.64 18.66
CA LEU A 36 11.75 6.33 17.83
C LEU A 36 12.56 5.15 18.41
N ALA A 37 12.77 5.12 19.72
CA ALA A 37 13.46 4.02 20.41
C ALA A 37 12.69 2.69 20.30
N SER A 38 11.36 2.71 20.21
CA SER A 38 10.51 1.51 20.12
C SER A 38 10.66 0.72 18.82
N ILE A 39 11.26 1.30 17.79
CA ILE A 39 11.45 0.63 16.49
C ILE A 39 12.49 -0.48 16.60
N GLY A 40 13.39 -0.36 17.57
CA GLY A 40 14.39 -1.36 17.84
C GLY A 40 15.62 -1.25 16.95
N SER A 41 16.71 -1.85 17.41
CA SER A 41 17.98 -1.93 16.68
C SER A 41 17.96 -2.89 15.49
N ASP A 42 16.84 -3.59 15.28
CA ASP A 42 16.71 -4.65 14.27
C ASP A 42 16.35 -4.11 12.88
N CYS A 43 16.07 -2.81 12.78
CA CYS A 43 15.75 -2.16 11.52
C CYS A 43 16.92 -1.28 11.08
N ASP A 44 17.41 -1.50 9.87
CA ASP A 44 18.42 -0.64 9.24
C ASP A 44 17.74 0.63 8.71
N LEU A 45 17.63 1.64 9.61
CA LEU A 45 17.08 2.96 9.31
C LEU A 45 17.64 4.04 10.21
N LEU A 46 17.62 5.27 9.74
CA LEU A 46 17.98 6.45 10.54
C LEU A 46 16.74 6.98 11.27
N THR A 47 16.92 7.33 12.54
CA THR A 47 15.91 8.03 13.33
C THR A 47 16.29 9.48 13.53
N MET A 48 15.31 10.39 13.47
CA MET A 48 15.52 11.81 13.69
C MET A 48 14.47 12.37 14.63
N LEU A 49 14.90 12.90 15.75
CA LEU A 49 14.04 13.53 16.74
C LEU A 49 13.71 14.96 16.32
N GLY A 50 12.44 15.27 16.10
CA GLY A 50 11.99 16.62 15.78
C GLY A 50 10.62 16.69 15.13
N LYS A 51 10.17 17.93 14.92
CA LYS A 51 8.86 18.21 14.29
C LYS A 51 8.93 17.99 12.78
N PRO A 52 8.04 17.19 12.19
CA PRO A 52 7.99 17.00 10.74
C PRO A 52 7.72 18.29 9.93
N THR A 53 7.23 19.32 10.58
CA THR A 53 6.99 20.65 9.98
C THR A 53 8.14 21.63 10.16
N SER A 54 9.25 21.22 10.80
CA SER A 54 10.44 22.05 10.96
C SER A 54 11.30 22.01 9.70
N LEU A 55 11.55 23.18 9.10
CA LEU A 55 12.43 23.31 7.93
C LEU A 55 13.86 22.84 8.23
N HIS A 56 14.32 23.03 9.47
CA HIS A 56 15.66 22.56 9.88
C HIS A 56 15.71 21.04 9.88
N ILE A 57 14.75 20.39 10.57
CA ILE A 57 14.67 18.92 10.66
C ILE A 57 14.52 18.31 9.26
N LEU A 58 13.68 18.88 8.40
CA LEU A 58 13.51 18.39 7.02
C LEU A 58 14.80 18.49 6.20
N ARG A 59 15.58 19.57 6.36
CA ARG A 59 16.88 19.72 5.71
C ARG A 59 17.91 18.74 6.23
N ASP A 60 17.98 18.57 7.55
CA ASP A 60 18.90 17.63 8.20
C ASP A 60 18.59 16.17 7.83
N ALA A 61 17.31 15.86 7.64
CA ALA A 61 16.87 14.56 7.09
C ALA A 61 17.26 14.37 5.62
N GLY A 62 17.75 15.41 4.95
CA GLY A 62 18.14 15.37 3.54
C GLY A 62 16.93 15.24 2.60
N VAL A 63 15.85 15.97 2.90
CA VAL A 63 14.60 15.91 2.11
C VAL A 63 14.80 16.35 0.67
N ALA A 64 15.80 17.19 0.39
CA ALA A 64 16.10 17.65 -0.97
C ALA A 64 16.44 16.51 -1.95
N ASP A 65 17.03 15.42 -1.45
CA ASP A 65 17.41 14.25 -2.23
C ASP A 65 16.42 13.10 -2.10
N ALA A 66 15.31 13.29 -1.35
CA ALA A 66 14.34 12.24 -1.10
C ALA A 66 13.55 11.88 -2.37
N ASP A 67 13.52 10.60 -2.69
CA ASP A 67 12.67 10.05 -3.75
C ASP A 67 11.20 10.06 -3.33
N LEU A 68 10.96 9.87 -2.02
CA LEU A 68 9.62 9.80 -1.45
C LEU A 68 9.60 10.35 -0.02
N PHE A 69 8.68 11.25 0.25
CA PHE A 69 8.35 11.74 1.59
C PHE A 69 6.94 11.28 1.96
N ILE A 70 6.78 10.66 3.13
CA ILE A 70 5.51 10.08 3.59
C ILE A 70 5.16 10.67 4.96
N ALA A 71 4.10 11.45 5.05
CA ALA A 71 3.60 12.00 6.31
C ALA A 71 2.39 11.19 6.81
N VAL A 72 2.57 10.52 7.95
CA VAL A 72 1.58 9.59 8.54
C VAL A 72 1.43 9.78 10.05
N THR A 73 1.55 11.03 10.51
CA THR A 73 1.23 11.37 11.90
C THR A 73 -0.29 11.27 12.13
N PRO A 74 -0.77 11.23 13.39
CA PRO A 74 -2.21 11.28 13.67
C PRO A 74 -2.88 12.59 13.29
N VAL A 75 -2.13 13.67 13.07
CA VAL A 75 -2.64 15.01 12.83
C VAL A 75 -2.60 15.33 11.34
N GLU A 76 -3.76 15.35 10.68
CA GLU A 76 -3.93 15.61 9.25
C GLU A 76 -3.25 16.90 8.79
N SER A 77 -3.47 18.01 9.49
CA SER A 77 -2.88 19.31 9.14
C SER A 77 -1.35 19.29 9.19
N THR A 78 -0.75 18.51 10.10
CA THR A 78 0.69 18.29 10.17
C THR A 78 1.17 17.52 8.94
N ASN A 79 0.44 16.48 8.51
CA ASN A 79 0.79 15.68 7.35
C ASN A 79 0.75 16.49 6.06
N ILE A 80 -0.30 17.30 5.88
CA ILE A 80 -0.45 18.18 4.74
C ILE A 80 0.69 19.21 4.71
N THR A 81 0.90 19.92 5.84
CA THR A 81 1.94 20.94 5.94
C THR A 81 3.33 20.36 5.70
N ALA A 82 3.68 19.25 6.34
CA ALA A 82 4.99 18.60 6.18
C ALA A 82 5.23 18.16 4.73
N SER A 83 4.20 17.62 4.06
CA SER A 83 4.30 17.20 2.66
C SER A 83 4.50 18.38 1.71
N ILE A 84 3.81 19.50 1.92
CA ILE A 84 4.00 20.71 1.13
C ILE A 84 5.43 21.26 1.34
N LEU A 85 5.90 21.34 2.59
CA LEU A 85 7.25 21.79 2.90
C LEU A 85 8.30 20.87 2.28
N ALA A 86 8.15 19.55 2.42
CA ALA A 86 9.06 18.57 1.85
C ALA A 86 9.15 18.70 0.32
N LYS A 87 8.01 18.88 -0.36
CA LYS A 87 7.97 19.11 -1.79
C LYS A 87 8.73 20.35 -2.21
N ASN A 88 8.51 21.46 -1.52
CA ASN A 88 9.18 22.73 -1.83
C ASN A 88 10.68 22.71 -1.47
N LEU A 89 11.11 21.83 -0.57
CA LEU A 89 12.52 21.61 -0.25
C LEU A 89 13.22 20.64 -1.22
N GLY A 90 12.49 19.98 -2.14
CA GLY A 90 13.10 19.17 -3.19
C GLY A 90 12.65 17.73 -3.28
N ALA A 91 11.83 17.21 -2.35
CA ALA A 91 11.33 15.84 -2.42
C ALA A 91 10.64 15.56 -3.77
N LYS A 92 11.00 14.45 -4.43
CA LYS A 92 10.46 14.12 -5.76
C LYS A 92 8.97 13.82 -5.69
N ARG A 93 8.54 13.03 -4.71
CA ARG A 93 7.14 12.66 -4.47
C ARG A 93 6.81 12.81 -3.00
N THR A 94 5.56 13.18 -2.71
CA THR A 94 5.06 13.31 -1.35
C THR A 94 3.73 12.58 -1.19
N VAL A 95 3.52 12.01 -0.02
CA VAL A 95 2.29 11.32 0.35
C VAL A 95 1.86 11.83 1.72
N ALA A 96 0.59 12.20 1.86
CA ALA A 96 0.03 12.63 3.14
C ALA A 96 -1.15 11.75 3.54
N ARG A 97 -1.13 11.27 4.81
CA ARG A 97 -2.32 10.69 5.43
C ARG A 97 -3.29 11.79 5.78
N VAL A 98 -4.55 11.57 5.41
CA VAL A 98 -5.70 12.43 5.76
C VAL A 98 -6.78 11.60 6.43
N ASP A 99 -7.68 12.25 7.16
CA ASP A 99 -8.85 11.65 7.81
C ASP A 99 -10.16 12.34 7.41
N ASN A 100 -10.08 13.46 6.67
CA ASN A 100 -11.25 14.14 6.12
C ASN A 100 -11.65 13.51 4.76
N PRO A 101 -12.85 12.88 4.67
CA PRO A 101 -13.32 12.26 3.42
C PRO A 101 -13.49 13.26 2.27
N GLU A 102 -13.72 14.55 2.53
CA GLU A 102 -13.83 15.58 1.49
C GLU A 102 -12.56 15.69 0.64
N TYR A 103 -11.39 15.37 1.22
CA TYR A 103 -10.11 15.44 0.51
C TYR A 103 -9.89 14.27 -0.47
N MET A 104 -10.78 13.29 -0.45
CA MET A 104 -10.74 12.15 -1.38
C MET A 104 -11.50 12.43 -2.68
N ASP A 105 -12.28 13.53 -2.76
CA ASP A 105 -12.93 13.96 -3.98
C ASP A 105 -11.91 14.38 -5.04
N GLN A 106 -12.24 14.16 -6.32
CA GLN A 106 -11.32 14.43 -7.44
C GLN A 106 -10.84 15.88 -7.46
N GLN A 107 -11.72 16.86 -7.22
CA GLN A 107 -11.34 18.28 -7.21
C GLN A 107 -10.38 18.61 -6.08
N ALA A 108 -10.62 18.05 -4.88
CA ALA A 108 -9.72 18.21 -3.74
C ALA A 108 -8.36 17.57 -3.99
N GLN A 109 -8.32 16.38 -4.57
CA GLN A 109 -7.07 15.73 -4.92
C GLN A 109 -6.26 16.53 -5.94
N GLU A 110 -6.90 17.10 -6.96
CA GLU A 110 -6.24 17.98 -7.93
C GLU A 110 -5.71 19.27 -7.28
N PHE A 111 -6.49 19.86 -6.34
CA PHE A 111 -6.04 21.01 -5.55
C PHE A 111 -4.78 20.70 -4.74
N PHE A 112 -4.76 19.60 -3.98
CA PHE A 112 -3.60 19.21 -3.18
C PHE A 112 -2.40 18.80 -4.04
N LYS A 113 -2.63 18.22 -5.21
CA LYS A 113 -1.58 17.94 -6.20
C LYS A 113 -0.95 19.26 -6.70
N GLY A 114 -1.75 20.30 -6.92
CA GLY A 114 -1.27 21.64 -7.24
C GLY A 114 -0.41 22.27 -6.13
N LEU A 115 -0.64 21.92 -4.88
CA LEU A 115 0.17 22.32 -3.72
C LEU A 115 1.44 21.45 -3.54
N GLY A 116 1.63 20.44 -4.39
CA GLY A 116 2.81 19.58 -4.38
C GLY A 116 2.65 18.27 -3.61
N ILE A 117 1.44 17.91 -3.17
CA ILE A 117 1.17 16.60 -2.58
C ILE A 117 0.85 15.60 -3.69
N SER A 118 1.72 14.63 -3.90
CA SER A 118 1.58 13.68 -5.02
C SER A 118 0.38 12.73 -4.81
N LYS A 119 0.08 12.35 -3.56
CA LYS A 119 -1.04 11.48 -3.23
C LYS A 119 -1.52 11.71 -1.80
N LEU A 120 -2.84 11.75 -1.62
CA LEU A 120 -3.51 11.64 -0.34
C LEU A 120 -3.90 10.18 -0.06
N ILE A 121 -3.78 9.76 1.19
CA ILE A 121 -4.18 8.42 1.64
C ILE A 121 -5.11 8.57 2.85
N TYR A 122 -6.26 7.92 2.76
CA TYR A 122 -7.22 7.80 3.86
C TYR A 122 -7.31 6.31 4.28
N PRO A 123 -6.49 5.87 5.26
CA PRO A 123 -6.35 4.46 5.61
C PRO A 123 -7.64 3.82 6.09
N GLU A 124 -8.46 4.55 6.83
CA GLU A 124 -9.73 4.08 7.37
C GLU A 124 -10.73 3.75 6.25
N MET A 125 -10.75 4.56 5.20
CA MET A 125 -11.58 4.31 4.01
C MET A 125 -11.07 3.09 3.23
N LEU A 126 -9.75 2.95 3.06
CA LEU A 126 -9.17 1.78 2.40
C LEU A 126 -9.51 0.50 3.15
N ALA A 127 -9.36 0.49 4.48
CA ALA A 127 -9.73 -0.64 5.32
C ALA A 127 -11.23 -0.97 5.24
N ALA A 128 -12.10 0.05 5.25
CA ALA A 128 -13.55 -0.15 5.10
C ALA A 128 -13.92 -0.77 3.75
N VAL A 129 -13.27 -0.32 2.67
CA VAL A 129 -13.46 -0.90 1.33
C VAL A 129 -13.02 -2.36 1.29
N ASP A 130 -11.85 -2.67 1.87
CA ASP A 130 -11.33 -4.04 1.92
C ASP A 130 -12.24 -4.98 2.72
N ILE A 131 -12.72 -4.53 3.89
CA ILE A 131 -13.68 -5.28 4.71
C ILE A 131 -14.99 -5.51 3.93
N ASN A 132 -15.55 -4.47 3.31
CA ASN A 132 -16.78 -4.57 2.52
C ASN A 132 -16.64 -5.55 1.35
N ASN A 133 -15.51 -5.51 0.64
CA ASN A 133 -15.19 -6.44 -0.43
C ASN A 133 -15.05 -7.88 0.09
N GLY A 134 -14.39 -8.07 1.23
CA GLY A 134 -14.26 -9.38 1.88
C GLY A 134 -15.60 -9.97 2.32
N LEU A 135 -16.53 -9.13 2.81
CA LEU A 135 -17.88 -9.57 3.19
C LEU A 135 -18.74 -9.96 1.96
N LYS A 136 -18.64 -9.20 0.89
CA LYS A 136 -19.41 -9.48 -0.35
C LYS A 136 -18.91 -10.73 -1.10
N MET A 137 -17.64 -11.05 -0.96
CA MET A 137 -16.99 -12.15 -1.67
C MET A 137 -16.27 -13.08 -0.69
N SER A 138 -17.00 -13.67 0.24
CA SER A 138 -16.46 -14.57 1.29
C SER A 138 -15.73 -15.81 0.73
N TRP A 139 -15.96 -16.18 -0.52
CA TRP A 139 -15.31 -17.26 -1.26
C TRP A 139 -13.98 -16.82 -1.94
N VAL A 140 -13.74 -15.49 -2.07
CA VAL A 140 -12.50 -14.92 -2.62
C VAL A 140 -11.48 -14.75 -1.50
N ARG A 141 -10.27 -15.25 -1.72
CA ARG A 141 -9.15 -15.11 -0.79
C ARG A 141 -8.35 -13.84 -0.99
N GLN A 142 -8.20 -13.47 -2.25
CA GLN A 142 -7.42 -12.30 -2.67
C GLN A 142 -8.10 -11.65 -3.86
N ARG A 143 -8.06 -10.32 -3.90
CA ARG A 143 -8.57 -9.53 -5.01
C ARG A 143 -7.54 -8.47 -5.37
N TRP A 144 -7.28 -8.34 -6.66
CA TRP A 144 -6.44 -7.28 -7.22
C TRP A 144 -7.23 -6.56 -8.30
N ASP A 145 -7.42 -5.27 -8.11
CA ASP A 145 -8.00 -4.39 -9.12
C ASP A 145 -6.87 -3.76 -9.93
N VAL A 146 -6.93 -3.89 -11.25
CA VAL A 146 -5.96 -3.35 -12.20
C VAL A 146 -6.66 -2.28 -13.03
N HIS A 147 -5.99 -1.15 -13.26
CA HIS A 147 -6.54 0.01 -13.98
C HIS A 147 -7.92 0.44 -13.44
N ASP A 148 -7.97 0.77 -12.15
CA ASP A 148 -9.17 1.26 -11.46
C ASP A 148 -10.40 0.32 -11.59
N GLY A 149 -10.14 -0.99 -11.63
CA GLY A 149 -11.17 -2.03 -11.71
C GLY A 149 -11.58 -2.43 -13.13
N ALA A 150 -10.91 -1.91 -14.16
CA ALA A 150 -11.11 -2.35 -15.54
C ALA A 150 -10.78 -3.83 -15.75
N LEU A 151 -9.83 -4.37 -14.95
CA LEU A 151 -9.52 -5.78 -14.83
C LEU A 151 -9.47 -6.15 -13.35
N VAL A 152 -10.13 -7.24 -13.00
CA VAL A 152 -10.14 -7.76 -11.63
C VAL A 152 -9.53 -9.16 -11.63
N MET A 153 -8.50 -9.38 -10.84
CA MET A 153 -7.93 -10.70 -10.62
C MET A 153 -8.38 -11.22 -9.24
N LEU A 154 -8.90 -12.44 -9.19
CA LEU A 154 -9.42 -13.08 -7.99
C LEU A 154 -8.60 -14.32 -7.66
N GLY A 155 -8.14 -14.42 -6.43
CA GLY A 155 -7.57 -15.65 -5.87
C GLY A 155 -8.66 -16.42 -5.12
N ILE A 156 -8.95 -17.64 -5.58
CA ILE A 156 -10.00 -18.51 -5.03
C ILE A 156 -9.33 -19.79 -4.55
N LYS A 157 -9.71 -20.29 -3.39
CA LYS A 157 -9.30 -21.61 -2.93
C LYS A 157 -10.44 -22.61 -3.14
N LEU A 158 -10.19 -23.65 -3.92
CA LEU A 158 -11.16 -24.69 -4.21
C LEU A 158 -11.39 -25.60 -2.99
N ARG A 159 -12.65 -25.87 -2.68
CA ARG A 159 -13.09 -26.68 -1.54
C ARG A 159 -13.93 -27.85 -2.02
N GLU A 160 -14.15 -28.81 -1.11
CA GLU A 160 -15.08 -29.93 -1.34
C GLU A 160 -16.47 -29.43 -1.77
N GLY A 161 -17.07 -30.10 -2.74
CA GLY A 161 -18.37 -29.72 -3.31
C GLY A 161 -18.29 -28.71 -4.45
N CYS A 162 -17.11 -28.29 -4.89
CA CYS A 162 -16.95 -27.43 -6.05
C CYS A 162 -17.13 -28.27 -7.33
N GLU A 163 -18.08 -27.91 -8.18
CA GLU A 163 -18.46 -28.68 -9.38
C GLU A 163 -17.36 -28.73 -10.46
N ILE A 164 -16.42 -27.78 -10.41
CA ILE A 164 -15.33 -27.67 -11.40
C ILE A 164 -14.08 -28.50 -11.04
N LEU A 165 -14.11 -29.27 -9.94
CA LEU A 165 -12.98 -30.12 -9.55
C LEU A 165 -12.80 -31.29 -10.50
N ASN A 166 -11.52 -31.55 -10.86
CA ASN A 166 -11.10 -32.64 -11.73
C ASN A 166 -11.67 -32.58 -13.16
N GLU A 167 -12.16 -31.41 -13.58
CA GLU A 167 -12.58 -31.15 -14.94
C GLU A 167 -11.48 -30.38 -15.69
N PRO A 168 -11.18 -30.74 -16.95
CA PRO A 168 -10.27 -29.98 -17.80
C PRO A 168 -10.76 -28.55 -18.01
N LEU A 169 -9.86 -27.58 -17.94
CA LEU A 169 -10.22 -26.15 -18.05
C LEU A 169 -10.95 -25.79 -19.34
N LYS A 170 -10.68 -26.48 -20.45
CA LYS A 170 -11.40 -26.32 -21.72
C LYS A 170 -12.91 -26.60 -21.63
N ASN A 171 -13.32 -27.40 -20.63
CA ASN A 171 -14.74 -27.71 -20.38
C ASN A 171 -15.37 -26.71 -19.43
N ILE A 172 -14.57 -25.97 -18.65
CA ILE A 172 -15.02 -25.05 -17.60
C ILE A 172 -15.08 -23.62 -18.14
N SER A 173 -14.16 -23.23 -19.02
CA SER A 173 -14.01 -21.86 -19.49
C SER A 173 -13.76 -21.85 -20.99
N GLY A 174 -14.61 -21.13 -21.71
CA GLY A 174 -14.51 -20.91 -23.15
C GLY A 174 -13.88 -19.57 -23.53
N PRO A 175 -13.57 -19.35 -24.81
CA PRO A 175 -12.92 -18.13 -25.27
C PRO A 175 -13.76 -16.84 -25.10
N ASN A 176 -15.07 -16.98 -24.88
CA ASN A 176 -15.99 -15.86 -24.72
C ASN A 176 -16.48 -15.67 -23.28
N ASP A 177 -15.93 -16.42 -22.33
CA ASP A 177 -16.32 -16.29 -20.93
C ASP A 177 -15.71 -15.02 -20.31
N PRO A 178 -16.40 -14.40 -19.36
CA PRO A 178 -15.94 -13.16 -18.72
C PRO A 178 -14.74 -13.36 -17.78
N TYR A 179 -14.30 -14.59 -17.59
CA TYR A 179 -13.15 -14.92 -16.73
C TYR A 179 -12.21 -15.92 -17.41
N HIS A 180 -10.95 -15.89 -16.98
CA HIS A 180 -9.93 -16.82 -17.44
C HIS A 180 -9.05 -17.26 -16.28
N VAL A 181 -8.70 -18.54 -16.20
CA VAL A 181 -7.78 -19.06 -15.18
C VAL A 181 -6.36 -18.80 -15.64
N VAL A 182 -5.69 -17.85 -14.99
CA VAL A 182 -4.34 -17.41 -15.38
C VAL A 182 -3.22 -18.15 -14.65
N ALA A 183 -3.50 -18.68 -13.46
CA ALA A 183 -2.53 -19.44 -12.67
C ALA A 183 -3.24 -20.40 -11.70
N ILE A 184 -2.60 -21.52 -11.40
CA ILE A 184 -3.03 -22.49 -10.39
C ILE A 184 -1.89 -22.61 -9.37
N LYS A 185 -2.19 -22.39 -8.07
CA LYS A 185 -1.26 -22.62 -6.97
C LYS A 185 -1.57 -23.96 -6.33
N ARG A 186 -0.67 -24.94 -6.54
CA ARG A 186 -0.81 -26.31 -6.02
C ARG A 186 0.33 -26.62 -5.04
N GLY A 187 0.06 -26.56 -3.76
CA GLY A 187 1.11 -26.70 -2.74
C GLY A 187 2.18 -25.61 -2.88
N SER A 188 3.42 -26.00 -3.16
CA SER A 188 4.55 -25.09 -3.44
C SER A 188 4.59 -24.58 -4.87
N ASP A 189 3.97 -25.27 -5.80
CA ASP A 189 4.11 -25.03 -7.23
C ASP A 189 3.12 -24.02 -7.76
N THR A 190 3.53 -23.26 -8.77
CA THR A 190 2.66 -22.37 -9.54
C THR A 190 2.64 -22.86 -10.98
N ILE A 191 1.44 -23.20 -11.46
CA ILE A 191 1.20 -23.74 -12.80
C ILE A 191 0.52 -22.64 -13.62
N ILE A 192 1.03 -22.38 -14.82
CA ILE A 192 0.32 -21.60 -15.84
C ILE A 192 -0.49 -22.62 -16.66
N PRO A 193 -1.81 -22.65 -16.49
CA PRO A 193 -2.60 -23.76 -17.00
C PRO A 193 -2.86 -23.67 -18.50
N GLY A 194 -2.91 -24.82 -19.16
CA GLY A 194 -3.49 -24.98 -20.48
C GLY A 194 -4.87 -25.61 -20.42
N GLY A 195 -5.57 -25.68 -21.55
CA GLY A 195 -6.95 -26.19 -21.62
C GLY A 195 -7.14 -27.63 -21.15
N ASN A 196 -6.09 -28.45 -21.13
CA ASN A 196 -6.16 -29.84 -20.67
C ASN A 196 -5.81 -30.01 -19.18
N ASP A 197 -5.35 -28.94 -18.52
CA ASP A 197 -5.08 -28.98 -17.08
C ASP A 197 -6.38 -28.99 -16.28
N GLU A 198 -6.35 -29.67 -15.15
CA GLU A 198 -7.47 -29.85 -14.24
C GLU A 198 -7.25 -29.06 -12.95
N LEU A 199 -8.34 -28.53 -12.40
CA LEU A 199 -8.37 -27.95 -11.08
C LEU A 199 -8.55 -29.05 -10.02
N LYS A 200 -7.73 -29.00 -8.96
CA LYS A 200 -7.77 -29.98 -7.87
C LYS A 200 -8.20 -29.35 -6.55
N LEU A 201 -8.61 -30.20 -5.63
CA LEU A 201 -8.98 -29.77 -4.29
C LEU A 201 -7.82 -29.01 -3.62
N TYR A 202 -8.13 -27.85 -3.07
CA TYR A 202 -7.19 -26.93 -2.42
C TYR A 202 -6.24 -26.16 -3.34
N ASP A 203 -6.39 -26.27 -4.65
CA ASP A 203 -5.74 -25.31 -5.57
C ASP A 203 -6.17 -23.89 -5.28
#